data_cbe3d794557460d32e146a5feb8fb5a7
#
_entry.id   cbe3d794557460d32e146a5feb8fb5a7
#
_cell.length_a   1.000
_cell.length_b   1.000
_cell.length_c   1.000
_cell.angle_alpha   90.00
_cell.angle_beta   90.00
_cell.angle_gamma   90.00
#
_symmetry.space_group_name_H-M   'P 1'
#
loop_
_entity.id
_entity.type
_entity.pdbx_description
1 polymer ?
#
loop_
_entity_poly.entity_id
_entity_poly.type
_entity_poly.pdbx_seq_one_letter_code
_entity_poly.pdbx_strand_id
1 'polypeptide(L)'
;MLFSLLEVGAVLCALAYMVLVAREHIACWFFAFVSTALFTVVFFEAALSFSMALNIYYMIMAGYGYWQWQQGTTGGSEPALSVQPRPLRFHLWVIAAGSIISAALIGFTSAGSANADWFNTNWINTNWINALDIVMSVFSVLTTVMVAHKVYENWFYWMVINALAVIIYSASGLTVSAGLFAVYIVFAIYGWREWRGLVRVNASC
;
A
#
# COMPACT_ATOMS: atom_id res chain seq x y z
N MET A 1 -2.98 -28.12 0.30
CA MET A 1 -3.42 -27.94 1.69
C MET A 1 -2.53 -26.97 2.47
N LEU A 2 -1.20 -27.18 2.56
CA LEU A 2 -0.29 -26.22 3.23
C LEU A 2 -0.32 -24.82 2.59
N PHE A 3 -0.33 -24.73 1.28
CA PHE A 3 -0.38 -23.50 0.50
C PHE A 3 -1.63 -22.66 0.80
N SER A 4 -2.80 -23.29 0.85
CA SER A 4 -4.06 -22.62 1.21
C SER A 4 -4.05 -22.12 2.66
N LEU A 5 -3.37 -22.81 3.57
CA LEU A 5 -3.23 -22.38 4.96
C LEU A 5 -2.32 -21.15 5.09
N LEU A 6 -1.21 -21.10 4.33
CA LEU A 6 -0.33 -19.92 4.29
C LEU A 6 -1.06 -18.69 3.74
N GLU A 7 -1.83 -18.86 2.66
CA GLU A 7 -2.62 -17.80 2.07
C GLU A 7 -3.69 -17.28 3.03
N VAL A 8 -4.45 -18.16 3.68
CA VAL A 8 -5.45 -17.76 4.69
C VAL A 8 -4.78 -17.04 5.85
N GLY A 9 -3.65 -17.56 6.35
CA GLY A 9 -2.87 -16.91 7.40
C GLY A 9 -2.40 -15.50 7.01
N ALA A 10 -1.90 -15.34 5.77
CA ALA A 10 -1.49 -14.06 5.22
C ALA A 10 -2.65 -13.05 5.17
N VAL A 11 -3.82 -13.48 4.68
CA VAL A 11 -5.03 -12.65 4.61
C VAL A 11 -5.51 -12.24 6.01
N LEU A 12 -5.56 -13.16 6.96
CA LEU A 12 -5.97 -12.84 8.33
C LEU A 12 -5.02 -11.82 8.99
N CYS A 13 -3.71 -11.97 8.78
CA CYS A 13 -2.73 -10.98 9.24
C CYS A 13 -2.90 -9.62 8.54
N ALA A 14 -3.21 -9.59 7.24
CA ALA A 14 -3.48 -8.36 6.50
C ALA A 14 -4.72 -7.63 7.04
N LEU A 15 -5.79 -8.36 7.36
CA LEU A 15 -6.99 -7.78 7.97
C LEU A 15 -6.71 -7.25 9.38
N ALA A 16 -5.96 -8.00 10.19
CA ALA A 16 -5.52 -7.55 11.52
C ALA A 16 -4.67 -6.27 11.41
N TYR A 17 -3.73 -6.21 10.46
CA TYR A 17 -2.97 -4.99 10.15
C TYR A 17 -3.89 -3.80 9.90
N MET A 18 -4.89 -3.95 9.02
CA MET A 18 -5.80 -2.85 8.65
C MET A 18 -6.57 -2.28 9.84
N VAL A 19 -7.06 -3.14 10.72
CA VAL A 19 -7.78 -2.71 11.94
C VAL A 19 -6.83 -2.01 12.90
N LEU A 20 -5.64 -2.57 13.11
CA LEU A 20 -4.67 -2.05 14.07
C LEU A 20 -4.03 -0.74 13.62
N VAL A 21 -3.72 -0.59 12.31
CA VAL A 21 -3.16 0.68 11.79
C VAL A 21 -4.19 1.81 11.86
N ALA A 22 -5.46 1.52 11.63
CA ALA A 22 -6.53 2.50 11.79
C ALA A 22 -6.66 2.98 13.25
N ARG A 23 -6.41 2.09 14.22
CA ARG A 23 -6.40 2.41 15.66
C ARG A 23 -5.05 2.92 16.18
N GLU A 24 -4.11 3.20 15.30
CA GLU A 24 -2.76 3.67 15.64
C GLU A 24 -2.00 2.73 16.60
N HIS A 25 -2.32 1.44 16.58
CA HIS A 25 -1.70 0.47 17.47
C HIS A 25 -0.42 -0.13 16.86
N ILE A 26 0.72 -0.01 17.55
CA ILE A 26 2.05 -0.39 17.04
C ILE A 26 2.15 -1.85 16.55
N ALA A 27 1.35 -2.76 17.10
CA ALA A 27 1.30 -4.15 16.66
C ALA A 27 0.87 -4.31 15.19
N CYS A 28 0.30 -3.27 14.55
CA CYS A 28 -0.02 -3.30 13.13
C CYS A 28 1.21 -3.70 12.29
N TRP A 29 2.39 -3.18 12.63
CA TRP A 29 3.62 -3.46 11.90
C TRP A 29 4.08 -4.91 12.00
N PHE A 30 3.83 -5.56 13.13
CA PHE A 30 4.07 -7.01 13.27
C PHE A 30 3.17 -7.81 12.32
N PHE A 31 1.87 -7.51 12.30
CA PHE A 31 0.94 -8.20 11.40
C PHE A 31 1.22 -7.88 9.92
N ALA A 32 1.64 -6.65 9.60
CA ALA A 32 2.11 -6.29 8.27
C ALA A 32 3.31 -7.15 7.85
N PHE A 33 4.32 -7.28 8.72
CA PHE A 33 5.51 -8.07 8.47
C PHE A 33 5.17 -9.55 8.21
N VAL A 34 4.38 -10.16 9.11
CA VAL A 34 3.98 -11.56 8.98
C VAL A 34 3.16 -11.80 7.71
N SER A 35 2.18 -10.94 7.43
CA SER A 35 1.37 -11.04 6.23
C SER A 35 2.21 -10.97 4.95
N THR A 36 3.08 -9.96 4.85
CA THR A 36 3.91 -9.76 3.66
C THR A 36 4.98 -10.85 3.50
N ALA A 37 5.52 -11.40 4.60
CA ALA A 37 6.42 -12.54 4.56
C ALA A 37 5.72 -13.79 4.02
N LEU A 38 4.51 -14.08 4.50
CA LEU A 38 3.70 -15.21 4.01
C LEU A 38 3.33 -15.04 2.52
N PHE A 39 2.88 -13.84 2.12
CA PHE A 39 2.59 -13.58 0.71
C PHE A 39 3.84 -13.63 -0.18
N THR A 40 5.02 -13.26 0.33
CA THR A 40 6.27 -13.41 -0.42
C THR A 40 6.54 -14.87 -0.77
N VAL A 41 6.33 -15.79 0.17
CA VAL A 41 6.44 -17.25 -0.08
C VAL A 41 5.39 -17.70 -1.08
N VAL A 42 4.14 -17.29 -0.91
CA VAL A 42 3.03 -17.63 -1.83
C VAL A 42 3.34 -17.16 -3.26
N PHE A 43 3.81 -15.95 -3.45
CA PHE A 43 4.12 -15.41 -4.77
C PHE A 43 5.40 -16.00 -5.37
N PHE A 44 6.38 -16.39 -4.55
CA PHE A 44 7.55 -17.11 -5.01
C PHE A 44 7.16 -18.45 -5.64
N GLU A 45 6.37 -19.25 -4.95
CA GLU A 45 5.86 -20.56 -5.44
C GLU A 45 4.95 -20.39 -6.67
N ALA A 46 4.18 -19.32 -6.73
CA ALA A 46 3.34 -18.98 -7.88
C ALA A 46 4.11 -18.40 -9.08
N ALA A 47 5.44 -18.25 -8.97
CA ALA A 47 6.30 -17.61 -9.97
C ALA A 47 5.89 -16.16 -10.33
N LEU A 48 5.25 -15.45 -9.38
CA LEU A 48 4.83 -14.07 -9.52
C LEU A 48 5.91 -13.11 -8.98
N SER A 49 7.03 -13.00 -9.68
CA SER A 49 8.23 -12.29 -9.24
C SER A 49 8.00 -10.82 -8.90
N PHE A 50 7.11 -10.12 -9.64
CA PHE A 50 6.81 -8.71 -9.39
C PHE A 50 6.03 -8.52 -8.08
N SER A 51 5.00 -9.32 -7.87
CA SER A 51 4.22 -9.31 -6.61
C SER A 51 5.06 -9.71 -5.41
N MET A 52 5.98 -10.67 -5.59
CA MET A 52 6.96 -11.03 -4.58
C MET A 52 7.86 -9.85 -4.21
N ALA A 53 8.43 -9.15 -5.21
CA ALA A 53 9.29 -7.98 -4.98
C ALA A 53 8.55 -6.85 -4.23
N LEU A 54 7.28 -6.59 -4.60
CA LEU A 54 6.44 -5.60 -3.92
C LEU A 54 6.18 -6.01 -2.45
N ASN A 55 5.94 -7.29 -2.17
CA ASN A 55 5.76 -7.77 -0.80
C ASN A 55 7.05 -7.70 0.02
N ILE A 56 8.22 -7.96 -0.57
CA ILE A 56 9.52 -7.72 0.07
C ILE A 56 9.67 -6.24 0.44
N TYR A 57 9.29 -5.33 -0.46
CA TYR A 57 9.28 -3.90 -0.14
C TYR A 57 8.36 -3.60 1.06
N TYR A 58 7.13 -4.11 1.08
CA TYR A 58 6.22 -3.90 2.21
C TYR A 58 6.73 -4.52 3.51
N MET A 59 7.42 -5.65 3.45
CA MET A 59 8.08 -6.27 4.61
C MET A 59 9.17 -5.36 5.20
N ILE A 60 10.01 -4.75 4.33
CA ILE A 60 11.01 -3.76 4.76
C ILE A 60 10.33 -2.54 5.38
N MET A 61 9.25 -2.05 4.75
CA MET A 61 8.48 -0.92 5.26
C MET A 61 7.77 -1.22 6.58
N ALA A 62 7.39 -2.47 6.83
CA ALA A 62 6.85 -2.87 8.13
C ALA A 62 7.91 -2.75 9.24
N GLY A 63 9.15 -3.15 8.98
CA GLY A 63 10.28 -2.94 9.90
C GLY A 63 10.57 -1.45 10.13
N TYR A 64 10.61 -0.66 9.05
CA TYR A 64 10.82 0.77 9.13
C TYR A 64 9.70 1.48 9.90
N GLY A 65 8.44 1.17 9.60
CA GLY A 65 7.28 1.76 10.27
C GLY A 65 7.22 1.42 11.76
N TYR A 66 7.54 0.17 12.13
CA TYR A 66 7.68 -0.22 13.53
C TYR A 66 8.73 0.64 14.25
N TRP A 67 9.93 0.75 13.68
CA TRP A 67 11.00 1.57 14.21
C TRP A 67 10.59 3.04 14.35
N GLN A 68 9.96 3.60 13.32
CA GLN A 68 9.51 5.00 13.29
C GLN A 68 8.44 5.28 14.36
N TRP A 69 7.50 4.35 14.57
CA TRP A 69 6.45 4.51 15.57
C TRP A 69 6.95 4.28 17.01
N GLN A 70 8.01 3.48 17.17
CA GLN A 70 8.60 3.21 18.48
C GLN A 70 9.40 4.40 19.04
N GLN A 71 10.04 5.19 18.18
CA GLN A 71 10.87 6.33 18.64
C GLN A 71 10.10 7.35 19.48
N GLY A 72 8.81 7.49 19.28
CA GLY A 72 7.97 8.39 20.07
C GLY A 72 7.55 7.85 21.44
N THR A 73 7.81 6.57 21.76
CA THR A 73 7.40 5.95 23.04
C THR A 73 8.53 5.78 24.04
N THR A 74 9.78 5.89 23.61
CA THR A 74 10.98 5.71 24.46
C THR A 74 11.50 7.04 24.99
N GLY A 75 10.81 7.65 25.99
CA GLY A 75 11.38 8.60 26.98
C GLY A 75 12.39 9.68 26.55
N GLY A 76 12.55 9.93 25.26
CA GLY A 76 13.40 11.00 24.73
C GLY A 76 12.66 12.34 24.70
N SER A 77 13.40 13.44 24.69
CA SER A 77 12.89 14.82 24.60
C SER A 77 12.15 15.17 23.31
N GLU A 78 12.03 14.22 22.37
CA GLU A 78 11.27 14.36 21.14
C GLU A 78 9.81 13.97 21.37
N PRO A 79 8.84 14.78 20.92
CA PRO A 79 7.42 14.44 21.06
C PRO A 79 7.12 13.15 20.28
N ALA A 80 6.29 12.27 20.87
CA ALA A 80 5.81 11.06 20.20
C ALA A 80 5.29 11.39 18.81
N LEU A 81 5.62 10.57 17.81
CA LEU A 81 5.13 10.75 16.45
C LEU A 81 3.58 10.72 16.44
N SER A 82 2.97 11.87 16.32
CA SER A 82 1.52 12.04 16.30
C SER A 82 0.98 12.10 14.88
N VAL A 83 -0.29 11.74 14.71
CA VAL A 83 -1.00 11.89 13.44
C VAL A 83 -1.11 13.39 13.12
N GLN A 84 -0.56 13.79 11.97
CA GLN A 84 -0.52 15.18 11.56
C GLN A 84 -0.96 15.35 10.10
N PRO A 85 -1.75 16.39 9.80
CA PRO A 85 -2.02 16.78 8.43
C PRO A 85 -0.77 17.43 7.81
N ARG A 86 -0.61 17.26 6.50
CA ARG A 86 0.48 17.90 5.75
C ARG A 86 -0.05 19.03 4.86
N PRO A 87 0.74 20.08 4.62
CA PRO A 87 0.32 21.20 3.78
C PRO A 87 0.11 20.75 2.33
N LEU A 88 -0.76 21.46 1.59
CA LEU A 88 -1.07 21.15 0.19
C LEU A 88 0.18 21.01 -0.70
N ARG A 89 1.19 21.84 -0.48
CA ARG A 89 2.47 21.75 -1.21
C ARG A 89 3.15 20.39 -1.08
N PHE A 90 3.04 19.71 0.06
CA PHE A 90 3.57 18.36 0.23
C PHE A 90 2.84 17.38 -0.70
N HIS A 91 1.51 17.44 -0.75
CA HIS A 91 0.71 16.58 -1.63
C HIS A 91 0.97 16.86 -3.11
N LEU A 92 1.17 18.11 -3.48
CA LEU A 92 1.56 18.48 -4.85
C LEU A 92 2.90 17.84 -5.23
N TRP A 93 3.89 17.84 -4.32
CA TRP A 93 5.17 17.15 -4.55
C TRP A 93 5.03 15.64 -4.64
N VAL A 94 4.22 15.02 -3.76
CA VAL A 94 3.95 13.58 -3.81
C VAL A 94 3.28 13.20 -5.13
N ILE A 95 2.27 13.96 -5.54
CA ILE A 95 1.56 13.71 -6.81
C ILE A 95 2.49 13.92 -8.00
N ALA A 96 3.26 15.01 -8.03
CA ALA A 96 4.21 15.28 -9.11
C ALA A 96 5.27 14.17 -9.21
N ALA A 97 5.90 13.81 -8.09
CA ALA A 97 6.91 12.73 -8.04
C ALA A 97 6.31 11.39 -8.48
N GLY A 98 5.14 11.01 -7.93
CA GLY A 98 4.44 9.79 -8.31
C GLY A 98 4.07 9.75 -9.79
N SER A 99 3.59 10.86 -10.34
CA SER A 99 3.26 10.96 -11.78
C SER A 99 4.49 10.87 -12.68
N ILE A 100 5.61 11.52 -12.31
CA ILE A 100 6.86 11.46 -13.06
C ILE A 100 7.41 10.04 -13.05
N ILE A 101 7.45 9.38 -11.88
CA ILE A 101 7.93 8.00 -11.76
C ILE A 101 7.03 7.05 -12.56
N SER A 102 5.72 7.20 -12.46
CA SER A 102 4.76 6.38 -13.21
C SER A 102 4.94 6.57 -14.72
N ALA A 103 5.06 7.81 -15.20
CA ALA A 103 5.28 8.10 -16.61
C ALA A 103 6.60 7.51 -17.12
N ALA A 104 7.68 7.60 -16.33
CA ALA A 104 8.97 7.00 -16.67
C ALA A 104 8.88 5.46 -16.75
N LEU A 105 8.19 4.81 -15.81
CA LEU A 105 8.00 3.36 -15.82
C LEU A 105 7.11 2.91 -16.99
N ILE A 106 6.03 3.64 -17.29
CA ILE A 106 5.18 3.36 -18.45
C ILE A 106 6.00 3.51 -19.74
N GLY A 107 6.78 4.58 -19.88
CA GLY A 107 7.64 4.79 -21.04
C GLY A 107 8.71 3.69 -21.20
N PHE A 108 9.34 3.28 -20.10
CA PHE A 108 10.33 2.20 -20.08
C PHE A 108 9.72 0.86 -20.49
N THR A 109 8.56 0.49 -19.92
CA THR A 109 7.87 -0.77 -20.25
C THR A 109 7.37 -0.77 -21.70
N SER A 110 6.90 0.37 -22.21
CA SER A 110 6.46 0.51 -23.61
C SER A 110 7.64 0.42 -24.60
N ALA A 111 8.80 0.99 -24.27
CA ALA A 111 10.01 0.91 -25.09
C ALA A 111 10.64 -0.49 -25.07
N GLY A 112 10.62 -1.17 -23.91
CA GLY A 112 11.14 -2.52 -23.74
C GLY A 112 10.36 -3.58 -24.48
N SER A 113 9.04 -3.39 -24.64
CA SER A 113 8.17 -4.32 -25.36
C SER A 113 8.48 -4.40 -26.86
N ALA A 114 9.12 -3.38 -27.43
CA ALA A 114 9.58 -3.40 -28.82
C ALA A 114 10.78 -4.33 -29.06
N ASN A 115 11.50 -4.75 -28.03
CA ASN A 115 12.78 -5.45 -28.14
C ASN A 115 12.98 -6.70 -27.27
N ALA A 116 11.99 -7.17 -26.52
CA ALA A 116 12.22 -8.23 -25.56
C ALA A 116 11.13 -9.29 -25.48
N ASP A 117 11.43 -10.49 -25.98
CA ASP A 117 10.62 -11.72 -25.84
C ASP A 117 10.57 -12.29 -24.42
N TRP A 118 11.25 -11.70 -23.45
CA TRP A 118 11.35 -12.21 -22.06
C TRP A 118 10.25 -11.70 -21.12
N PHE A 119 9.57 -10.61 -21.50
CA PHE A 119 8.31 -10.20 -20.87
C PHE A 119 7.16 -10.67 -21.77
N ASN A 120 6.37 -11.60 -21.25
CA ASN A 120 5.22 -12.16 -21.94
C ASN A 120 4.33 -11.03 -22.50
N THR A 121 4.33 -10.83 -23.82
CA THR A 121 3.68 -9.73 -24.54
C THR A 121 2.16 -9.67 -24.34
N ASN A 122 1.52 -10.74 -23.88
CA ASN A 122 0.10 -10.72 -23.49
C ASN A 122 -0.19 -9.81 -22.30
N TRP A 123 0.82 -9.49 -21.49
CA TRP A 123 0.72 -8.58 -20.35
C TRP A 123 0.66 -7.10 -20.76
N ILE A 124 1.17 -6.78 -21.94
CA ILE A 124 1.36 -5.41 -22.45
C ILE A 124 0.21 -4.98 -23.36
N ASN A 125 -0.60 -5.92 -23.87
CA ASN A 125 -1.66 -5.63 -24.85
C ASN A 125 -2.93 -4.96 -24.28
N THR A 126 -3.00 -4.74 -22.96
CA THR A 126 -4.08 -3.95 -22.33
C THR A 126 -3.51 -2.59 -21.86
N ASN A 127 -3.18 -1.74 -22.82
CA ASN A 127 -2.41 -0.50 -22.61
C ASN A 127 -2.86 0.38 -21.41
N TRP A 128 -4.15 0.54 -21.18
CA TRP A 128 -4.63 1.40 -20.08
C TRP A 128 -4.65 0.70 -18.72
N ILE A 129 -4.94 -0.62 -18.68
CA ILE A 129 -4.95 -1.42 -17.43
C ILE A 129 -3.55 -1.48 -16.85
N ASN A 130 -2.54 -1.75 -17.67
CA ASN A 130 -1.14 -1.81 -17.24
C ASN A 130 -0.64 -0.44 -16.78
N ALA A 131 -1.01 0.63 -17.48
CA ALA A 131 -0.65 1.98 -17.06
C ALA A 131 -1.25 2.34 -15.69
N LEU A 132 -2.50 1.99 -15.46
CA LEU A 132 -3.15 2.19 -14.16
C LEU A 132 -2.54 1.31 -13.06
N ASP A 133 -2.17 0.06 -13.36
CA ASP A 133 -1.51 -0.84 -12.40
C ASP A 133 -0.15 -0.27 -11.97
N ILE A 134 0.65 0.28 -12.90
CA ILE A 134 1.89 0.99 -12.59
C ILE A 134 1.62 2.20 -11.69
N VAL A 135 0.64 3.03 -12.04
CA VAL A 135 0.27 4.20 -11.24
C VAL A 135 -0.14 3.78 -9.83
N MET A 136 -1.01 2.79 -9.70
CA MET A 136 -1.44 2.26 -8.40
C MET A 136 -0.25 1.75 -7.58
N SER A 137 0.66 0.99 -8.19
CA SER A 137 1.84 0.44 -7.51
C SER A 137 2.75 1.55 -6.98
N VAL A 138 3.06 2.56 -7.80
CA VAL A 138 3.88 3.71 -7.40
C VAL A 138 3.22 4.48 -6.26
N PHE A 139 1.93 4.81 -6.37
CA PHE A 139 1.23 5.53 -5.32
C PHE A 139 1.04 4.70 -4.05
N SER A 140 0.90 3.36 -4.14
CA SER A 140 0.88 2.48 -2.98
C SER A 140 2.20 2.51 -2.21
N VAL A 141 3.34 2.52 -2.92
CA VAL A 141 4.68 2.68 -2.33
C VAL A 141 4.78 4.00 -1.57
N LEU A 142 4.42 5.13 -2.21
CA LEU A 142 4.46 6.45 -1.59
C LEU A 142 3.50 6.56 -0.39
N THR A 143 2.30 6.01 -0.52
CA THR A 143 1.29 6.05 0.54
C THR A 143 1.72 5.21 1.76
N THR A 144 2.41 4.08 1.55
CA THR A 144 2.96 3.29 2.67
C THR A 144 4.00 4.09 3.47
N VAL A 145 4.84 4.89 2.80
CA VAL A 145 5.74 5.83 3.49
C VAL A 145 4.94 6.85 4.30
N MET A 146 3.84 7.39 3.76
CA MET A 146 2.97 8.32 4.49
C MET A 146 2.35 7.67 5.73
N VAL A 147 1.95 6.39 5.67
CA VAL A 147 1.46 5.64 6.85
C VAL A 147 2.55 5.54 7.92
N ALA A 148 3.78 5.19 7.53
CA ALA A 148 4.91 5.09 8.47
C ALA A 148 5.21 6.42 9.17
N HIS A 149 4.99 7.55 8.49
CA HIS A 149 5.15 8.91 9.03
C HIS A 149 3.87 9.49 9.65
N LYS A 150 2.82 8.68 9.84
CA LYS A 150 1.52 9.08 10.41
C LYS A 150 0.90 10.31 9.72
N VAL A 151 1.09 10.45 8.42
CA VAL A 151 0.47 11.50 7.62
C VAL A 151 -1.01 11.20 7.47
N TYR A 152 -1.88 12.09 8.00
CA TYR A 152 -3.32 11.90 8.06
C TYR A 152 -3.97 11.62 6.70
N GLU A 153 -3.52 12.31 5.66
CA GLU A 153 -4.11 12.23 4.33
C GLU A 153 -3.78 10.93 3.57
N ASN A 154 -2.94 10.04 4.12
CA ASN A 154 -2.66 8.73 3.52
C ASN A 154 -3.95 7.96 3.19
N TRP A 155 -5.00 8.11 4.01
CA TRP A 155 -6.27 7.42 3.84
C TRP A 155 -7.01 7.82 2.56
N PHE A 156 -6.91 9.10 2.13
CA PHE A 156 -7.46 9.54 0.84
C PHE A 156 -6.74 8.89 -0.34
N TYR A 157 -5.40 8.76 -0.26
CA TYR A 157 -4.64 8.04 -1.27
C TYR A 157 -5.08 6.59 -1.36
N TRP A 158 -5.23 5.90 -0.20
CA TRP A 158 -5.74 4.54 -0.18
C TRP A 158 -7.15 4.40 -0.74
N MET A 159 -8.06 5.36 -0.50
CA MET A 159 -9.39 5.35 -1.11
C MET A 159 -9.30 5.40 -2.63
N VAL A 160 -8.48 6.30 -3.19
CA VAL A 160 -8.30 6.45 -4.64
C VAL A 160 -7.64 5.21 -5.23
N ILE A 161 -6.56 4.71 -4.63
CA ILE A 161 -5.85 3.50 -5.08
C ILE A 161 -6.79 2.30 -5.14
N ASN A 162 -7.55 2.06 -4.06
CA ASN A 162 -8.49 0.94 -4.01
C ASN A 162 -9.68 1.12 -4.98
N ALA A 163 -10.15 2.34 -5.23
CA ALA A 163 -11.17 2.60 -6.23
C ALA A 163 -10.68 2.29 -7.66
N LEU A 164 -9.44 2.66 -7.98
CA LEU A 164 -8.80 2.29 -9.25
C LEU A 164 -8.65 0.76 -9.36
N ALA A 165 -8.28 0.09 -8.27
CA ALA A 165 -8.18 -1.37 -8.22
C ALA A 165 -9.54 -2.04 -8.50
N VAL A 166 -10.62 -1.55 -7.91
CA VAL A 166 -11.98 -2.05 -8.20
C VAL A 166 -12.29 -1.96 -9.71
N ILE A 167 -11.96 -0.81 -10.34
CA ILE A 167 -12.20 -0.61 -11.78
C ILE A 167 -11.38 -1.60 -12.61
N ILE A 168 -10.08 -1.73 -12.34
CA ILE A 168 -9.17 -2.60 -13.09
C ILE A 168 -9.59 -4.07 -12.97
N TYR A 169 -9.81 -4.55 -11.75
CA TYR A 169 -10.15 -5.96 -11.51
C TYR A 169 -11.54 -6.31 -12.03
N SER A 170 -12.50 -5.37 -11.96
CA SER A 170 -13.81 -5.54 -12.60
C SER A 170 -13.71 -5.64 -14.13
N ALA A 171 -12.91 -4.76 -14.75
CA ALA A 171 -12.68 -4.78 -16.20
C ALA A 171 -11.93 -6.05 -16.64
N SER A 172 -11.09 -6.61 -15.79
CA SER A 172 -10.36 -7.87 -16.02
C SER A 172 -11.18 -9.13 -15.72
N GLY A 173 -12.45 -8.99 -15.30
CA GLY A 173 -13.31 -10.12 -14.94
C GLY A 173 -13.00 -10.76 -13.58
N LEU A 174 -12.11 -10.16 -12.78
CA LEU A 174 -11.67 -10.64 -11.46
C LEU A 174 -12.59 -10.09 -10.35
N THR A 175 -13.86 -10.51 -10.36
CA THR A 175 -14.90 -9.97 -9.48
C THR A 175 -14.61 -10.15 -7.99
N VAL A 176 -13.99 -11.26 -7.60
CA VAL A 176 -13.62 -11.53 -6.19
C VAL A 176 -12.56 -10.52 -5.71
N SER A 177 -11.54 -10.27 -6.53
CA SER A 177 -10.51 -9.27 -6.22
C SER A 177 -11.10 -7.86 -6.18
N ALA A 178 -11.98 -7.50 -7.11
CA ALA A 178 -12.70 -6.23 -7.07
C ALA A 178 -13.51 -6.05 -5.77
N GLY A 179 -14.20 -7.11 -5.33
CA GLY A 179 -14.91 -7.14 -4.05
C GLY A 179 -13.99 -6.91 -2.85
N LEU A 180 -12.80 -7.51 -2.84
CA LEU A 180 -11.80 -7.31 -1.80
C LEU A 180 -11.34 -5.84 -1.72
N PHE A 181 -11.04 -5.21 -2.86
CA PHE A 181 -10.65 -3.79 -2.89
C PHE A 181 -11.80 -2.85 -2.50
N ALA A 182 -13.05 -3.22 -2.79
CA ALA A 182 -14.22 -2.49 -2.26
C ALA A 182 -14.27 -2.55 -0.72
N VAL A 183 -13.96 -3.70 -0.12
CA VAL A 183 -13.82 -3.82 1.35
C VAL A 183 -12.66 -2.94 1.86
N TYR A 184 -11.55 -2.85 1.14
CA TYR A 184 -10.42 -1.99 1.52
C TYR A 184 -10.78 -0.50 1.48
N ILE A 185 -11.68 -0.06 0.61
CA ILE A 185 -12.23 1.31 0.65
C ILE A 185 -12.96 1.55 1.98
N VAL A 186 -13.76 0.58 2.44
CA VAL A 186 -14.47 0.69 3.74
C VAL A 186 -13.46 0.83 4.89
N PHE A 187 -12.39 0.03 4.89
CA PHE A 187 -11.32 0.17 5.88
C PHE A 187 -10.59 1.51 5.80
N ALA A 188 -10.36 2.03 4.59
CA ALA A 188 -9.74 3.35 4.41
C ALA A 188 -10.64 4.48 4.96
N ILE A 189 -11.96 4.40 4.76
CA ILE A 189 -12.93 5.34 5.34
C ILE A 189 -12.94 5.22 6.87
N TYR A 190 -12.88 4.00 7.41
CA TYR A 190 -12.81 3.76 8.85
C TYR A 190 -11.53 4.37 9.43
N GLY A 191 -10.36 4.09 8.87
CA GLY A 191 -9.09 4.64 9.32
C GLY A 191 -9.02 6.17 9.22
N TRP A 192 -9.59 6.75 8.15
CA TRP A 192 -9.73 8.20 8.03
C TRP A 192 -10.56 8.82 9.18
N ARG A 193 -11.67 8.19 9.57
CA ARG A 193 -12.52 8.66 10.68
C ARG A 193 -11.79 8.60 12.01
N GLU A 194 -11.10 7.49 12.28
CA GLU A 194 -10.31 7.32 13.52
C GLU A 194 -9.20 8.37 13.61
N TRP A 195 -8.40 8.52 12.57
CA TRP A 195 -7.28 9.48 12.57
C TRP A 195 -7.74 10.94 12.59
N ARG A 196 -8.92 11.24 12.05
CA ARG A 196 -9.52 12.58 12.15
C ARG A 196 -9.81 12.96 13.61
N GLY A 197 -10.22 12.01 14.43
CA GLY A 197 -10.39 12.20 15.87
C GLY A 197 -9.07 12.59 16.55
N LEU A 198 -8.00 11.87 16.23
CA LEU A 198 -6.67 12.11 16.79
C LEU A 198 -6.09 13.48 16.41
N VAL A 199 -6.24 13.89 15.15
CA VAL A 199 -5.80 15.23 14.69
C VAL A 199 -6.52 16.35 15.46
N ARG A 200 -7.81 16.20 15.73
CA ARG A 200 -8.58 17.22 16.48
C ARG A 200 -8.14 17.31 17.93
N VAL A 201 -7.85 16.18 18.58
CA VAL A 201 -7.35 16.15 19.96
C VAL A 201 -5.99 16.84 20.04
N ASN A 202 -5.07 16.52 19.11
CA ASN A 202 -3.73 17.13 19.08
C ASN A 202 -3.76 18.64 18.79
N ALA A 203 -4.78 19.14 18.09
CA ALA A 203 -4.93 20.57 17.82
C ALA A 203 -5.54 21.37 18.99
N SER A 204 -6.09 20.70 20.00
CA SER A 204 -6.73 21.29 21.18
C SER A 204 -5.83 21.32 22.42
N CYS A 205 -4.65 20.69 22.36
CA CYS A 205 -3.61 20.73 23.38
C CYS A 205 -2.51 21.74 23.02
#